data_98a81acc77ccd6686b6489ef113cc0e8
#
_entry.id   98a81acc77ccd6686b6489ef113cc0e8
#
_cell.length_a   1.000
_cell.length_b   1.000
_cell.length_c   1.000
_cell.angle_alpha   90.00
_cell.angle_beta   90.00
_cell.angle_gamma   90.00
#
_symmetry.space_group_name_H-M   'P 1'
#
loop_
_entity.id
_entity.type
_entity.pdbx_description
1 polymer ?
#
loop_
_entity_poly.entity_id
_entity_poly.type
_entity_poly.pdbx_seq_one_letter_code
_entity_poly.pdbx_strand_id
1 'polypeptide(L)'
;EVMVIADRSADPRFVAADLLSQAEHGPDSQVILLTTDSCLVDRVQKEIESQLAVLPRKTIASKALENSKAIVLENVDECLELANEYAPEHLILSVENYLDSIPQIKNAGSVFLGNYSPESAGDYASGTNHTLPTHGYAKAYSGVNVDAFVKKITFQEITREGLLDLAPTIGVMAEHELLYAHRRAVEIRKEEGK
;
A
#
# COMPACT_ATOMS: atom_id res chain seq x y z
N GLU A 1 6.45 5.24 -8.25
CA GLU A 1 5.99 4.00 -8.93
C GLU A 1 4.47 4.04 -9.09
N VAL A 2 3.96 3.69 -10.28
CA VAL A 2 2.53 3.43 -10.47
C VAL A 2 2.32 2.04 -11.05
N MET A 3 1.33 1.34 -10.53
CA MET A 3 0.83 0.09 -11.11
C MET A 3 -0.65 0.24 -11.41
N VAL A 4 -1.05 -0.05 -12.64
CA VAL A 4 -2.44 -0.07 -13.07
C VAL A 4 -2.87 -1.51 -13.32
N ILE A 5 -3.92 -1.96 -12.65
CA ILE A 5 -4.64 -3.19 -13.00
C ILE A 5 -5.84 -2.79 -13.84
N ALA A 6 -5.93 -3.30 -15.05
CA ALA A 6 -6.96 -2.92 -16.01
C ALA A 6 -7.56 -4.14 -16.71
N ASP A 7 -8.87 -4.15 -16.86
CA ASP A 7 -9.57 -5.13 -17.69
C ASP A 7 -10.12 -4.48 -18.98
N ARG A 8 -10.95 -5.22 -19.72
CA ARG A 8 -11.57 -4.73 -20.97
C ARG A 8 -12.48 -3.50 -20.80
N SER A 9 -12.91 -3.18 -19.58
CA SER A 9 -13.76 -2.02 -19.26
C SER A 9 -12.96 -0.71 -19.16
N ALA A 10 -11.63 -0.81 -19.05
CA ALA A 10 -10.76 0.34 -18.93
C ALA A 10 -10.69 1.16 -20.22
N ASP A 11 -10.69 2.48 -20.07
CA ASP A 11 -10.39 3.39 -21.18
C ASP A 11 -8.87 3.48 -21.37
N PRO A 12 -8.32 3.03 -22.54
CA PRO A 12 -6.88 3.05 -22.78
C PRO A 12 -6.26 4.44 -22.69
N ARG A 13 -7.03 5.50 -22.95
CA ARG A 13 -6.57 6.90 -22.84
C ARG A 13 -6.29 7.27 -21.37
N PHE A 14 -7.13 6.80 -20.46
CA PHE A 14 -6.99 7.06 -19.02
C PHE A 14 -5.80 6.27 -18.48
N VAL A 15 -5.72 4.99 -18.80
CA VAL A 15 -4.59 4.15 -18.40
C VAL A 15 -3.26 4.74 -18.88
N ALA A 16 -3.19 5.17 -20.15
CA ALA A 16 -1.98 5.80 -20.69
C ALA A 16 -1.63 7.10 -19.97
N ALA A 17 -2.63 7.94 -19.63
CA ALA A 17 -2.41 9.18 -18.90
C ALA A 17 -1.87 8.92 -17.49
N ASP A 18 -2.43 7.93 -16.77
CA ASP A 18 -1.97 7.55 -15.44
C ASP A 18 -0.54 6.98 -15.45
N LEU A 19 -0.19 6.16 -16.44
CA LEU A 19 1.19 5.69 -16.60
C LEU A 19 2.16 6.82 -16.92
N LEU A 20 1.76 7.77 -17.75
CA LEU A 20 2.60 8.93 -18.11
C LEU A 20 2.74 9.95 -16.98
N SER A 21 1.72 10.13 -16.12
CA SER A 21 1.81 11.03 -14.97
C SER A 21 2.94 10.62 -14.04
N GLN A 22 3.11 9.33 -13.77
CA GLN A 22 4.24 8.82 -12.99
C GLN A 22 5.54 8.82 -13.79
N ALA A 23 5.50 8.46 -15.07
CA ALA A 23 6.72 8.37 -15.89
C ALA A 23 7.43 9.73 -16.05
N GLU A 24 6.70 10.85 -16.00
CA GLU A 24 7.31 12.17 -16.10
C GLU A 24 8.00 12.68 -14.83
N HIS A 25 7.84 12.00 -13.67
CA HIS A 25 8.49 12.40 -12.42
C HIS A 25 10.01 12.30 -12.50
N GLY A 26 10.55 11.19 -13.02
CA GLY A 26 11.98 10.98 -13.12
C GLY A 26 12.35 9.83 -14.05
N PRO A 27 13.56 9.79 -14.58
CA PRO A 27 14.01 8.73 -15.51
C PRO A 27 14.10 7.34 -14.83
N ASP A 28 14.13 7.31 -13.51
CA ASP A 28 14.16 6.13 -12.63
C ASP A 28 12.76 5.70 -12.18
N SER A 29 11.72 6.44 -12.58
CA SER A 29 10.34 6.04 -12.35
C SER A 29 10.03 4.72 -13.06
N GLN A 30 9.20 3.90 -12.43
CA GLN A 30 8.72 2.67 -13.01
C GLN A 30 7.20 2.67 -13.07
N VAL A 31 6.64 2.33 -14.23
CA VAL A 31 5.20 2.19 -14.43
C VAL A 31 4.88 0.78 -14.95
N ILE A 32 3.83 0.18 -14.39
CA ILE A 32 3.46 -1.21 -14.69
C ILE A 32 1.97 -1.27 -15.03
N LEU A 33 1.66 -1.87 -16.18
CA LEU A 33 0.32 -2.26 -16.55
C LEU A 33 0.15 -3.76 -16.34
N LEU A 34 -0.78 -4.15 -15.48
CA LEU A 34 -1.28 -5.52 -15.39
C LEU A 34 -2.66 -5.57 -16.03
N THR A 35 -2.90 -6.51 -16.91
CA THR A 35 -4.19 -6.61 -17.60
C THR A 35 -4.59 -8.03 -17.89
N THR A 36 -5.90 -8.27 -17.96
CA THR A 36 -6.49 -9.53 -18.40
C THR A 36 -6.88 -9.49 -19.89
N ASP A 37 -6.68 -8.37 -20.56
CA ASP A 37 -7.00 -8.17 -21.99
C ASP A 37 -5.73 -7.81 -22.78
N SER A 38 -5.20 -8.78 -23.54
CA SER A 38 -4.02 -8.55 -24.38
C SER A 38 -4.23 -7.44 -25.43
N CYS A 39 -5.46 -7.26 -25.92
CA CYS A 39 -5.77 -6.18 -26.86
C CYS A 39 -5.71 -4.79 -26.23
N LEU A 40 -5.85 -4.70 -24.89
CA LEU A 40 -5.70 -3.45 -24.18
C LEU A 40 -4.26 -2.93 -24.22
N VAL A 41 -3.28 -3.81 -24.19
CA VAL A 41 -1.85 -3.45 -24.26
C VAL A 41 -1.55 -2.64 -25.52
N ASP A 42 -1.97 -3.11 -26.68
CA ASP A 42 -1.73 -2.42 -27.96
C ASP A 42 -2.46 -1.06 -28.01
N ARG A 43 -3.66 -0.98 -27.42
CA ARG A 43 -4.44 0.28 -27.37
C ARG A 43 -3.78 1.29 -26.43
N VAL A 44 -3.34 0.86 -25.25
CA VAL A 44 -2.64 1.70 -24.31
C VAL A 44 -1.29 2.16 -24.86
N GLN A 45 -0.55 1.30 -25.55
CA GLN A 45 0.72 1.68 -26.17
C GLN A 45 0.53 2.79 -27.23
N LYS A 46 -0.49 2.69 -28.08
CA LYS A 46 -0.80 3.75 -29.06
C LYS A 46 -1.16 5.08 -28.39
N GLU A 47 -1.91 5.02 -27.28
CA GLU A 47 -2.25 6.20 -26.52
C GLU A 47 -1.02 6.80 -25.83
N ILE A 48 -0.13 5.99 -25.26
CA ILE A 48 1.16 6.45 -24.71
C ILE A 48 1.97 7.19 -25.79
N GLU A 49 2.12 6.61 -26.98
CA GLU A 49 2.86 7.25 -28.09
C GLU A 49 2.25 8.60 -28.47
N SER A 50 0.91 8.66 -28.57
CA SER A 50 0.17 9.87 -28.91
C SER A 50 0.32 10.96 -27.84
N GLN A 51 0.11 10.61 -26.57
CA GLN A 51 0.15 11.56 -25.46
C GLN A 51 1.58 12.01 -25.16
N LEU A 52 2.55 11.10 -25.23
CA LEU A 52 3.97 11.37 -25.06
C LEU A 52 4.51 12.36 -26.11
N ALA A 53 3.95 12.35 -27.34
CA ALA A 53 4.38 13.23 -28.40
C ALA A 53 4.23 14.73 -28.07
N VAL A 54 3.23 15.06 -27.25
CA VAL A 54 2.89 16.44 -26.84
C VAL A 54 3.32 16.77 -25.41
N LEU A 55 3.87 15.80 -24.68
CA LEU A 55 4.26 15.98 -23.28
C LEU A 55 5.53 16.86 -23.18
N PRO A 56 5.53 17.96 -22.41
CA PRO A 56 6.73 18.79 -22.23
C PRO A 56 7.93 18.03 -21.66
N ARG A 57 7.70 17.07 -20.77
CA ARG A 57 8.74 16.24 -20.14
C ARG A 57 8.99 14.91 -20.86
N LYS A 58 8.70 14.84 -22.15
CA LYS A 58 8.84 13.66 -23.00
C LYS A 58 10.16 12.89 -22.81
N THR A 59 11.28 13.60 -22.77
CA THR A 59 12.61 12.97 -22.66
C THR A 59 12.76 12.19 -21.35
N ILE A 60 12.18 12.69 -20.25
CA ILE A 60 12.20 12.03 -18.94
C ILE A 60 11.27 10.83 -18.97
N ALA A 61 10.01 11.03 -19.38
CA ALA A 61 9.03 9.99 -19.45
C ALA A 61 9.46 8.83 -20.37
N SER A 62 10.10 9.13 -21.53
CA SER A 62 10.60 8.08 -22.42
C SER A 62 11.63 7.17 -21.75
N LYS A 63 12.53 7.73 -20.92
CA LYS A 63 13.51 6.94 -20.18
C LYS A 63 12.87 6.06 -19.10
N ALA A 64 11.88 6.59 -18.39
CA ALA A 64 11.12 5.81 -17.43
C ALA A 64 10.39 4.64 -18.08
N LEU A 65 9.82 4.85 -19.27
CA LEU A 65 9.13 3.80 -20.03
C LEU A 65 10.06 2.65 -20.47
N GLU A 66 11.37 2.88 -20.66
CA GLU A 66 12.33 1.83 -21.00
C GLU A 66 12.43 0.75 -19.90
N ASN A 67 12.19 1.14 -18.63
CA ASN A 67 12.22 0.25 -17.46
C ASN A 67 10.82 -0.26 -17.07
N SER A 68 9.80 0.13 -17.81
CA SER A 68 8.39 -0.16 -17.50
C SER A 68 7.91 -1.45 -18.17
N LYS A 69 6.79 -1.99 -17.72
CA LYS A 69 6.27 -3.29 -18.18
C LYS A 69 4.77 -3.26 -18.39
N ALA A 70 4.32 -4.00 -19.42
CA ALA A 70 2.94 -4.42 -19.55
C ALA A 70 2.90 -5.96 -19.45
N ILE A 71 2.08 -6.49 -18.55
CA ILE A 71 1.99 -7.92 -18.25
C ILE A 71 0.55 -8.36 -18.43
N VAL A 72 0.32 -9.39 -19.22
CA VAL A 72 -0.99 -9.99 -19.42
C VAL A 72 -1.10 -11.22 -18.53
N LEU A 73 -2.13 -11.29 -17.72
CA LEU A 73 -2.42 -12.36 -16.76
C LEU A 73 -3.80 -12.96 -17.05
N GLU A 74 -4.10 -14.12 -16.49
CA GLU A 74 -5.33 -14.84 -16.81
C GLU A 74 -6.59 -14.19 -16.21
N ASN A 75 -6.44 -13.61 -15.01
CA ASN A 75 -7.56 -13.03 -14.26
C ASN A 75 -7.09 -11.89 -13.34
N VAL A 76 -8.05 -11.17 -12.76
CA VAL A 76 -7.78 -10.04 -11.86
C VAL A 76 -7.13 -10.50 -10.55
N ASP A 77 -7.43 -11.71 -10.08
CA ASP A 77 -6.85 -12.22 -8.83
C ASP A 77 -5.34 -12.41 -8.98
N GLU A 78 -4.86 -12.94 -10.10
CA GLU A 78 -3.41 -13.01 -10.40
C GLU A 78 -2.76 -11.62 -10.49
N CYS A 79 -3.49 -10.63 -11.05
CA CYS A 79 -3.01 -9.26 -11.07
C CYS A 79 -2.83 -8.71 -9.64
N LEU A 80 -3.79 -9.00 -8.75
CA LEU A 80 -3.74 -8.58 -7.34
C LEU A 80 -2.64 -9.31 -6.55
N GLU A 81 -2.41 -10.59 -6.82
CA GLU A 81 -1.30 -11.34 -6.21
C GLU A 81 0.05 -10.71 -6.59
N LEU A 82 0.26 -10.43 -7.88
CA LEU A 82 1.47 -9.77 -8.35
C LEU A 82 1.61 -8.35 -7.80
N ALA A 83 0.51 -7.59 -7.73
CA ALA A 83 0.52 -6.25 -7.12
C ALA A 83 0.89 -6.28 -5.65
N ASN A 84 0.36 -7.24 -4.87
CA ASN A 84 0.71 -7.42 -3.46
C ASN A 84 2.18 -7.82 -3.28
N GLU A 85 2.74 -8.63 -4.19
CA GLU A 85 4.15 -9.00 -4.13
C GLU A 85 5.06 -7.83 -4.51
N TYR A 86 4.70 -7.04 -5.51
CA TYR A 86 5.43 -5.83 -5.89
C TYR A 86 5.31 -4.74 -4.82
N ALA A 87 4.12 -4.56 -4.24
CA ALA A 87 3.78 -3.53 -3.25
C ALA A 87 4.01 -2.10 -3.78
N PRO A 88 3.25 -1.69 -4.80
CA PRO A 88 3.46 -0.41 -5.46
C PRO A 88 3.17 0.78 -4.54
N GLU A 89 3.83 1.89 -4.83
CA GLU A 89 3.52 3.19 -4.24
C GLU A 89 2.07 3.59 -4.54
N HIS A 90 1.69 3.58 -5.81
CA HIS A 90 0.33 3.85 -6.28
C HIS A 90 -0.24 2.64 -6.99
N LEU A 91 -1.42 2.18 -6.59
CA LEU A 91 -2.17 1.12 -7.24
C LEU A 91 -3.48 1.66 -7.79
N ILE A 92 -3.67 1.61 -9.11
CA ILE A 92 -4.91 2.02 -9.76
C ILE A 92 -5.68 0.78 -10.22
N LEU A 93 -6.96 0.67 -9.86
CA LEU A 93 -7.85 -0.41 -10.26
C LEU A 93 -8.84 0.09 -11.32
N SER A 94 -8.52 -0.06 -12.60
CA SER A 94 -9.37 0.23 -13.75
C SER A 94 -10.08 -1.03 -14.23
N VAL A 95 -10.83 -1.67 -13.35
CA VAL A 95 -11.58 -2.90 -13.61
C VAL A 95 -13.06 -2.71 -13.30
N GLU A 96 -13.94 -3.48 -13.96
CA GLU A 96 -15.40 -3.31 -13.84
C GLU A 96 -15.88 -3.48 -12.40
N ASN A 97 -15.39 -4.50 -11.68
CA ASN A 97 -15.84 -4.84 -10.32
C ASN A 97 -14.75 -4.55 -9.29
N TYR A 98 -14.15 -3.35 -9.33
CA TYR A 98 -13.03 -2.98 -8.45
C TYR A 98 -13.34 -3.11 -6.94
N LEU A 99 -14.60 -2.98 -6.52
CA LEU A 99 -14.97 -3.12 -5.10
C LEU A 99 -14.75 -4.55 -4.58
N ASP A 100 -14.91 -5.56 -5.43
CA ASP A 100 -14.68 -6.96 -5.08
C ASP A 100 -13.19 -7.27 -4.86
N SER A 101 -12.32 -6.43 -5.42
CA SER A 101 -10.86 -6.54 -5.28
C SER A 101 -10.33 -6.00 -3.94
N ILE A 102 -11.05 -5.09 -3.28
CA ILE A 102 -10.57 -4.40 -2.08
C ILE A 102 -10.11 -5.36 -0.98
N PRO A 103 -10.84 -6.44 -0.63
CA PRO A 103 -10.43 -7.35 0.44
C PRO A 103 -9.12 -8.11 0.14
N GLN A 104 -8.72 -8.18 -1.13
CA GLN A 104 -7.52 -8.89 -1.57
C GLN A 104 -6.27 -8.01 -1.57
N ILE A 105 -6.42 -6.68 -1.51
CA ILE A 105 -5.31 -5.73 -1.49
C ILE A 105 -4.66 -5.75 -0.11
N LYS A 106 -3.37 -6.08 -0.06
CA LYS A 106 -2.58 -6.18 1.17
C LYS A 106 -1.49 -5.13 1.24
N ASN A 107 -0.88 -4.83 0.11
CA ASN A 107 0.35 -4.04 0.03
C ASN A 107 0.26 -3.01 -1.10
N ALA A 108 -0.02 -1.77 -0.75
CA ALA A 108 0.09 -0.61 -1.63
C ALA A 108 0.24 0.65 -0.79
N GLY A 109 0.92 1.66 -1.28
CA GLY A 109 1.02 2.95 -0.60
C GLY A 109 -0.31 3.71 -0.62
N SER A 110 -0.95 3.79 -1.78
CA SER A 110 -2.31 4.31 -1.97
C SER A 110 -3.03 3.54 -3.07
N VAL A 111 -4.37 3.44 -2.98
CA VAL A 111 -5.19 2.70 -3.94
C VAL A 111 -6.26 3.62 -4.52
N PHE A 112 -6.35 3.65 -5.84
CA PHE A 112 -7.27 4.46 -6.62
C PHE A 112 -8.29 3.57 -7.31
N LEU A 113 -9.57 3.81 -7.08
CA LEU A 113 -10.65 2.89 -7.43
C LEU A 113 -11.48 3.40 -8.61
N GLY A 114 -11.47 2.63 -9.69
CA GLY A 114 -12.25 2.89 -10.88
C GLY A 114 -11.62 3.92 -11.84
N ASN A 115 -12.21 4.03 -13.04
CA ASN A 115 -11.65 4.81 -14.15
C ASN A 115 -11.58 6.34 -13.92
N TYR A 116 -12.24 6.86 -12.88
CA TYR A 116 -12.29 8.30 -12.57
C TYR A 116 -11.46 8.69 -11.34
N SER A 117 -10.57 7.83 -10.90
CA SER A 117 -9.70 8.06 -9.74
C SER A 117 -8.23 8.06 -10.16
N PRO A 118 -7.75 9.08 -10.89
CA PRO A 118 -6.35 9.15 -11.29
C PRO A 118 -5.45 9.44 -10.08
N GLU A 119 -4.20 8.98 -10.13
CA GLU A 119 -3.15 9.26 -9.14
C GLU A 119 -3.04 10.76 -8.83
N SER A 120 -3.04 11.60 -9.87
CA SER A 120 -2.91 13.05 -9.73
C SER A 120 -4.01 13.70 -8.89
N ALA A 121 -5.21 13.10 -8.82
CA ALA A 121 -6.24 13.60 -7.91
C ALA A 121 -5.80 13.37 -6.45
N GLY A 122 -5.16 12.25 -6.16
CA GLY A 122 -4.60 11.93 -4.85
C GLY A 122 -3.49 12.88 -4.44
N ASP A 123 -2.59 13.18 -5.37
CA ASP A 123 -1.45 14.05 -5.13
C ASP A 123 -1.84 15.49 -4.81
N TYR A 124 -2.90 15.99 -5.44
CA TYR A 124 -3.18 17.43 -5.39
C TYR A 124 -4.47 17.83 -4.68
N ALA A 125 -5.53 16.99 -4.67
CA ALA A 125 -6.85 17.53 -4.31
C ALA A 125 -7.82 16.58 -3.59
N SER A 126 -7.68 15.24 -3.68
CA SER A 126 -8.68 14.31 -3.15
C SER A 126 -8.53 13.99 -1.67
N GLY A 127 -7.46 14.48 -1.02
CA GLY A 127 -7.23 14.34 0.42
C GLY A 127 -6.38 13.13 0.83
N THR A 128 -5.93 12.30 -0.09
CA THR A 128 -4.89 11.30 0.15
C THR A 128 -3.50 11.97 0.22
N ASN A 129 -2.50 11.28 0.73
CA ASN A 129 -1.14 11.81 0.82
C ASN A 129 -0.28 11.26 -0.32
N HIS A 130 0.58 12.10 -0.90
CA HIS A 130 1.53 11.72 -1.94
C HIS A 130 2.88 11.25 -1.39
N THR A 131 3.14 11.40 -0.10
CA THR A 131 4.37 10.88 0.53
C THR A 131 4.13 9.44 0.95
N LEU A 132 4.43 8.55 0.05
CA LEU A 132 4.10 7.13 0.12
C LEU A 132 5.38 6.27 0.14
N PRO A 133 5.30 5.04 0.67
CA PRO A 133 6.42 4.10 0.62
C PRO A 133 6.65 3.62 -0.81
N THR A 134 7.92 3.59 -1.24
CA THR A 134 8.38 3.09 -2.54
C THR A 134 9.23 1.83 -2.38
N HIS A 135 9.66 1.20 -3.50
CA HIS A 135 10.60 0.06 -3.50
C HIS A 135 10.13 -1.13 -2.66
N GLY A 136 8.83 -1.41 -2.67
CA GLY A 136 8.24 -2.52 -1.93
C GLY A 136 8.06 -2.26 -0.43
N TYR A 137 8.42 -1.08 0.07
CA TYR A 137 8.23 -0.74 1.49
C TYR A 137 6.76 -0.62 1.90
N ALA A 138 5.83 -0.56 0.96
CA ALA A 138 4.39 -0.65 1.27
C ALA A 138 3.99 -1.99 1.93
N LYS A 139 4.85 -3.00 1.93
CA LYS A 139 4.70 -4.24 2.72
C LYS A 139 4.79 -3.99 4.23
N ALA A 140 5.46 -2.93 4.67
CA ALA A 140 5.77 -2.69 6.08
C ALA A 140 5.39 -1.29 6.58
N TYR A 141 5.23 -0.32 5.69
CA TYR A 141 5.00 1.07 6.04
C TYR A 141 3.78 1.64 5.33
N SER A 142 3.08 2.53 6.01
CA SER A 142 2.03 3.36 5.42
C SER A 142 2.59 4.67 4.90
N GLY A 143 1.85 5.34 4.03
CA GLY A 143 2.10 6.73 3.68
C GLY A 143 2.00 7.65 4.91
N VAL A 144 2.55 8.85 4.79
CA VAL A 144 2.47 9.86 5.84
C VAL A 144 1.01 10.21 6.12
N ASN A 145 0.63 10.10 7.39
CA ASN A 145 -0.72 10.41 7.87
C ASN A 145 -0.64 11.04 9.26
N VAL A 146 -1.79 11.31 9.88
CA VAL A 146 -1.85 11.92 11.22
C VAL A 146 -1.11 11.10 12.27
N ASP A 147 -1.13 9.76 12.16
CA ASP A 147 -0.45 8.87 13.11
C ASP A 147 1.07 9.08 13.14
N ALA A 148 1.67 9.58 12.04
CA ALA A 148 3.10 9.91 11.99
C ALA A 148 3.48 11.10 12.91
N PHE A 149 2.50 11.91 13.30
CA PHE A 149 2.69 13.13 14.11
C PHE A 149 2.15 13.00 15.52
N VAL A 150 1.57 11.87 15.90
CA VAL A 150 1.01 11.64 17.24
C VAL A 150 1.79 10.57 17.98
N LYS A 151 1.87 10.70 19.31
CA LYS A 151 2.42 9.67 20.18
C LYS A 151 1.26 8.89 20.81
N LYS A 152 1.37 7.58 20.78
CA LYS A 152 0.45 6.68 21.48
C LYS A 152 1.07 6.27 22.79
N ILE A 153 0.41 6.65 23.90
CA ILE A 153 0.86 6.34 25.27
C ILE A 153 -0.23 5.48 25.90
N THR A 154 0.16 4.35 26.45
CA THR A 154 -0.74 3.46 27.17
C THR A 154 -0.79 3.85 28.65
N PHE A 155 -1.99 3.85 29.22
CA PHE A 155 -2.23 4.00 30.65
C PHE A 155 -2.86 2.71 31.16
N GLN A 156 -2.35 2.20 32.28
CA GLN A 156 -2.86 0.98 32.87
C GLN A 156 -3.16 1.22 34.35
N GLU A 157 -4.39 0.93 34.75
CA GLU A 157 -4.81 0.82 36.13
C GLU A 157 -5.32 -0.60 36.38
N ILE A 158 -4.84 -1.26 37.42
CA ILE A 158 -5.27 -2.59 37.82
C ILE A 158 -5.75 -2.53 39.26
N THR A 159 -6.97 -3.00 39.50
CA THR A 159 -7.47 -3.16 40.85
C THR A 159 -6.71 -4.25 41.60
N ARG A 160 -6.77 -4.26 42.96
CA ARG A 160 -6.13 -5.30 43.74
C ARG A 160 -6.63 -6.70 43.36
N GLU A 161 -7.94 -6.87 43.16
CA GLU A 161 -8.55 -8.13 42.75
C GLU A 161 -8.04 -8.56 41.37
N GLY A 162 -8.03 -7.66 40.38
CA GLY A 162 -7.51 -7.95 39.04
C GLY A 162 -6.04 -8.33 39.05
N LEU A 163 -5.22 -7.69 39.92
CA LEU A 163 -3.82 -8.10 40.09
C LEU A 163 -3.69 -9.51 40.71
N LEU A 164 -4.53 -9.85 41.67
CA LEU A 164 -4.50 -11.18 42.30
C LEU A 164 -4.88 -12.27 41.31
N ASP A 165 -5.83 -12.01 40.41
CA ASP A 165 -6.23 -12.93 39.35
C ASP A 165 -5.13 -13.12 38.29
N LEU A 166 -4.42 -12.07 37.94
CA LEU A 166 -3.32 -12.12 36.98
C LEU A 166 -2.00 -12.65 37.56
N ALA A 167 -1.82 -12.60 38.87
CA ALA A 167 -0.57 -12.91 39.55
C ALA A 167 -0.01 -14.31 39.23
N PRO A 168 -0.80 -15.41 39.15
CA PRO A 168 -0.29 -16.73 38.78
C PRO A 168 0.34 -16.73 37.38
N THR A 169 -0.34 -16.12 36.39
CA THR A 169 0.14 -16.05 35.02
C THR A 169 1.43 -15.22 34.93
N ILE A 170 1.46 -14.04 35.54
CA ILE A 170 2.65 -13.18 35.55
C ILE A 170 3.83 -13.91 36.22
N GLY A 171 3.56 -14.61 37.32
CA GLY A 171 4.60 -15.37 38.06
C GLY A 171 5.25 -16.43 37.21
N VAL A 172 4.45 -17.24 36.50
CA VAL A 172 4.94 -18.30 35.62
C VAL A 172 5.73 -17.74 34.45
N MET A 173 5.20 -16.71 33.78
CA MET A 173 5.88 -16.09 32.65
C MET A 173 7.23 -15.48 33.07
N ALA A 174 7.24 -14.67 34.12
CA ALA A 174 8.46 -14.03 34.62
C ALA A 174 9.51 -15.06 35.04
N GLU A 175 9.11 -16.20 35.63
CA GLU A 175 10.01 -17.27 36.01
C GLU A 175 10.65 -17.95 34.80
N HIS A 176 9.89 -18.23 33.75
CA HIS A 176 10.41 -18.81 32.49
C HIS A 176 11.37 -17.87 31.77
N GLU A 177 11.17 -16.57 31.90
CA GLU A 177 12.10 -15.56 31.39
C GLU A 177 13.29 -15.27 32.30
N LEU A 178 13.38 -15.96 33.47
CA LEU A 178 14.40 -15.75 34.52
C LEU A 178 14.38 -14.31 35.10
N LEU A 179 13.23 -13.64 35.03
CA LEU A 179 13.02 -12.27 35.52
C LEU A 179 12.41 -12.26 36.93
N TYR A 180 13.17 -12.73 37.90
CA TYR A 180 12.70 -12.90 39.27
C TYR A 180 12.24 -11.61 39.96
N ALA A 181 12.81 -10.44 39.62
CA ALA A 181 12.36 -9.17 40.15
C ALA A 181 10.95 -8.78 39.61
N HIS A 182 10.62 -9.15 38.37
CA HIS A 182 9.28 -8.99 37.81
C HIS A 182 8.26 -9.84 38.56
N ARG A 183 8.58 -11.11 38.81
CA ARG A 183 7.80 -12.00 39.66
C ARG A 183 7.61 -11.40 41.06
N ARG A 184 8.68 -10.95 41.70
CA ARG A 184 8.65 -10.39 43.05
C ARG A 184 7.80 -9.11 43.13
N ALA A 185 7.78 -8.29 42.08
CA ALA A 185 6.97 -7.08 42.03
C ALA A 185 5.46 -7.37 42.21
N VAL A 186 4.98 -8.49 41.71
CA VAL A 186 3.60 -8.95 41.89
C VAL A 186 3.40 -9.65 43.24
N GLU A 187 4.31 -10.50 43.62
CA GLU A 187 4.22 -11.26 44.89
C GLU A 187 4.15 -10.36 46.11
N ILE A 188 4.95 -9.31 46.18
CA ILE A 188 4.96 -8.37 47.32
C ILE A 188 3.61 -7.68 47.51
N ARG A 189 2.91 -7.39 46.38
CA ARG A 189 1.56 -6.77 46.41
C ARG A 189 0.46 -7.72 46.85
N LYS A 190 0.71 -9.06 46.80
CA LYS A 190 -0.20 -10.07 47.37
C LYS A 190 -0.09 -10.13 48.89
N GLU A 191 1.06 -9.73 49.45
CA GLU A 191 1.34 -9.79 50.90
C GLU A 191 0.67 -8.63 51.65
N GLU A 192 0.32 -7.50 50.99
CA GLU A 192 -0.41 -6.40 51.58
C GLU A 192 -1.85 -6.85 51.92
N GLY A 193 -2.13 -7.02 53.20
CA GLY A 193 -3.48 -7.38 53.70
C GLY A 193 -3.54 -8.65 54.56
N LYS A 194 -2.37 -9.14 55.01
CA LYS A 194 -2.29 -10.11 56.12
C LYS A 194 -2.07 -9.43 57.44
#